data_ff3c84255ad790741bfdfca52c94ba53
#
_entry.id   ff3c84255ad790741bfdfca52c94ba53
#
_cell.length_a   1.000
_cell.length_b   1.000
_cell.length_c   1.000
_cell.angle_alpha   90.00
_cell.angle_beta   90.00
_cell.angle_gamma   90.00
#
_symmetry.space_group_name_H-M   'P 1'
#
loop_
_entity.id
_entity.type
_entity.pdbx_description
1 polymer ?
#
loop_
_entity_poly.entity_id
_entity_poly.type
_entity_poly.pdbx_seq_one_letter_code
_entity_poly.pdbx_strand_id
1 'polypeptide(L)'
;MELLLGNELGATYPAAEPKREEPPKPFALPPPNADMRRVYAYLMKQRRVSREVVTHFARSGLLYEDAQYHNCIFVGTDEHGVPRHAHKRSTNSQGKSFKVNVEGSRPQHSFHHVGQDGLLYVFEAPIDLLSFLTLYPDRWQEHSYVALCGTGGQAMHWMLEQNTRLRDVVLCLDHDEPGQTAAKRIQEELQEA
;
A
#
# COMPACT_ATOMS: atom_id res chain seq x y z
N MET A 1 12.81 66.94 -10.77
CA MET A 1 12.04 65.73 -10.48
C MET A 1 12.96 64.55 -10.81
N GLU A 2 13.79 64.18 -9.81
CA GLU A 2 14.80 63.12 -9.94
C GLU A 2 14.21 61.78 -9.56
N LEU A 3 14.26 60.85 -10.47
CA LEU A 3 13.89 59.44 -10.24
C LEU A 3 15.04 58.75 -9.50
N LEU A 4 14.82 58.41 -8.25
CA LEU A 4 15.72 57.54 -7.49
C LEU A 4 15.68 56.12 -8.07
N LEU A 5 16.73 55.76 -8.78
CA LEU A 5 17.04 54.38 -9.15
C LEU A 5 17.45 53.62 -7.88
N GLY A 6 16.61 52.72 -7.43
CA GLY A 6 16.89 51.87 -6.30
C GLY A 6 18.05 50.92 -6.61
N ASN A 7 19.10 50.94 -5.77
CA ASN A 7 20.16 49.99 -5.75
C ASN A 7 19.60 48.58 -5.46
N GLU A 8 19.73 47.66 -6.40
CA GLU A 8 19.55 46.26 -6.18
C GLU A 8 20.67 45.75 -5.24
N LEU A 9 20.33 45.62 -3.97
CA LEU A 9 21.15 44.85 -3.04
C LEU A 9 20.98 43.36 -3.43
N GLY A 10 21.93 42.84 -4.20
CA GLY A 10 22.03 41.41 -4.48
C GLY A 10 22.25 40.62 -3.18
N ALA A 11 21.15 40.21 -2.56
CA ALA A 11 21.21 39.22 -1.49
C ALA A 11 21.60 37.88 -2.12
N THR A 12 22.89 37.55 -2.07
CA THR A 12 23.40 36.22 -2.37
C THR A 12 22.93 35.32 -1.24
N TYR A 13 21.79 34.61 -1.44
CA TYR A 13 21.42 33.54 -0.57
C TYR A 13 22.49 32.44 -0.67
N PRO A 14 23.02 31.93 0.46
CA PRO A 14 23.92 30.80 0.40
C PRO A 14 23.20 29.66 -0.30
N ALA A 15 23.82 29.06 -1.31
CA ALA A 15 23.29 27.90 -1.98
C ALA A 15 23.02 26.83 -0.92
N ALA A 16 21.79 26.31 -0.89
CA ALA A 16 21.44 25.23 0.02
C ALA A 16 22.43 24.08 -0.22
N GLU A 17 23.13 23.67 0.82
CA GLU A 17 24.00 22.51 0.73
C GLU A 17 23.18 21.33 0.22
N PRO A 18 23.70 20.54 -0.76
CA PRO A 18 22.99 19.36 -1.21
C PRO A 18 22.75 18.47 0.01
N LYS A 19 21.47 18.18 0.31
CA LYS A 19 21.10 17.22 1.35
C LYS A 19 21.89 15.95 1.06
N ARG A 20 22.80 15.57 1.97
CA ARG A 20 23.44 14.26 1.92
C ARG A 20 22.32 13.23 1.95
N GLU A 21 22.16 12.46 0.88
CA GLU A 21 21.26 11.33 0.85
C GLU A 21 21.75 10.34 1.91
N GLU A 22 21.02 10.26 3.02
CA GLU A 22 21.29 9.21 4.01
C GLU A 22 21.08 7.86 3.29
N PRO A 23 21.96 6.87 3.51
CA PRO A 23 21.78 5.56 2.92
C PRO A 23 20.39 5.01 3.32
N PRO A 24 19.66 4.36 2.39
CA PRO A 24 18.33 3.86 2.66
C PRO A 24 18.36 2.95 3.88
N LYS A 25 17.52 3.24 4.87
CA LYS A 25 17.42 2.42 6.08
C LYS A 25 16.97 1.02 5.72
N PRO A 26 17.53 -0.01 6.36
CA PRO A 26 17.11 -1.38 6.12
C PRO A 26 15.65 -1.55 6.53
N PHE A 27 14.89 -2.31 5.72
CA PHE A 27 13.50 -2.64 6.05
C PHE A 27 13.42 -3.47 7.34
N ALA A 28 12.55 -3.04 8.26
CA ALA A 28 12.22 -3.80 9.46
C ALA A 28 10.73 -3.69 9.75
N LEU A 29 10.10 -4.83 10.04
CA LEU A 29 8.71 -4.85 10.45
C LEU A 29 8.54 -4.16 11.81
N PRO A 30 7.48 -3.33 12.01
CA PRO A 30 7.10 -2.84 13.32
C PRO A 30 6.84 -4.01 14.27
N PRO A 31 7.28 -3.94 15.53
CA PRO A 31 7.04 -5.00 16.51
C PRO A 31 5.54 -5.28 16.67
N PRO A 32 5.12 -6.58 16.66
CA PRO A 32 3.72 -6.93 16.84
C PRO A 32 3.28 -6.73 18.30
N ASN A 33 2.02 -6.29 18.47
CA ASN A 33 1.37 -6.27 19.77
C ASN A 33 0.97 -7.70 20.21
N ALA A 34 0.79 -7.88 21.51
CA ALA A 34 0.37 -9.16 22.09
C ALA A 34 -1.03 -9.60 21.65
N ASP A 35 -1.90 -8.66 21.27
CA ASP A 35 -3.24 -8.93 20.73
C ASP A 35 -3.55 -7.99 19.55
N MET A 36 -4.72 -8.20 18.93
CA MET A 36 -5.18 -7.43 17.77
C MET A 36 -6.53 -6.72 18.01
N ARG A 37 -6.88 -6.42 19.27
CA ARG A 37 -8.21 -5.94 19.63
C ARG A 37 -8.59 -4.64 18.92
N ARG A 38 -7.67 -3.69 18.82
CA ARG A 38 -7.91 -2.41 18.12
C ARG A 38 -8.05 -2.60 16.63
N VAL A 39 -7.20 -3.41 16.03
CA VAL A 39 -7.27 -3.72 14.60
C VAL A 39 -8.57 -4.42 14.24
N TYR A 40 -8.99 -5.43 15.02
CA TYR A 40 -10.30 -6.08 14.83
C TYR A 40 -11.45 -5.09 15.01
N ALA A 41 -11.43 -4.26 16.06
CA ALA A 41 -12.47 -3.27 16.28
C ALA A 41 -12.53 -2.24 15.13
N TYR A 42 -11.38 -1.75 14.67
CA TYR A 42 -11.30 -0.80 13.56
C TYR A 42 -11.82 -1.41 12.26
N LEU A 43 -11.27 -2.55 11.84
CA LEU A 43 -11.63 -3.17 10.56
C LEU A 43 -13.10 -3.64 10.54
N MET A 44 -13.58 -4.27 11.61
CA MET A 44 -14.95 -4.80 11.65
C MET A 44 -16.00 -3.73 11.90
N LYS A 45 -15.77 -2.80 12.86
CA LYS A 45 -16.80 -1.84 13.26
C LYS A 45 -16.80 -0.57 12.40
N GLN A 46 -15.61 -0.06 12.04
CA GLN A 46 -15.50 1.19 11.29
C GLN A 46 -15.42 0.95 9.78
N ARG A 47 -14.69 -0.09 9.36
CA ARG A 47 -14.50 -0.39 7.94
C ARG A 47 -15.44 -1.48 7.41
N ARG A 48 -16.22 -2.11 8.30
CA ARG A 48 -17.21 -3.14 7.95
C ARG A 48 -16.64 -4.38 7.27
N VAL A 49 -15.35 -4.64 7.45
CA VAL A 49 -14.69 -5.85 6.94
C VAL A 49 -15.18 -7.07 7.74
N SER A 50 -15.45 -8.17 7.06
CA SER A 50 -15.90 -9.41 7.71
C SER A 50 -14.82 -9.99 8.62
N ARG A 51 -15.28 -10.63 9.71
CA ARG A 51 -14.37 -11.29 10.67
C ARG A 51 -13.53 -12.38 10.00
N GLU A 52 -14.13 -13.10 9.06
CA GLU A 52 -13.46 -14.17 8.32
C GLU A 52 -12.25 -13.66 7.56
N VAL A 53 -12.42 -12.60 6.76
CA VAL A 53 -11.34 -11.97 5.99
C VAL A 53 -10.24 -11.46 6.92
N VAL A 54 -10.58 -10.71 7.99
CA VAL A 54 -9.59 -10.23 8.96
C VAL A 54 -8.82 -11.39 9.58
N THR A 55 -9.52 -12.45 9.98
CA THR A 55 -8.90 -13.61 10.65
C THR A 55 -8.01 -14.40 9.71
N HIS A 56 -8.36 -14.51 8.43
CA HIS A 56 -7.53 -15.17 7.43
C HIS A 56 -6.15 -14.50 7.32
N PHE A 57 -6.11 -13.19 7.08
CA PHE A 57 -4.84 -12.45 6.97
C PHE A 57 -4.08 -12.33 8.29
N ALA A 58 -4.79 -12.31 9.42
CA ALA A 58 -4.16 -12.32 10.73
C ALA A 58 -3.44 -13.65 11.01
N ARG A 59 -4.09 -14.78 10.70
CA ARG A 59 -3.50 -16.12 10.88
C ARG A 59 -2.33 -16.40 9.97
N SER A 60 -2.33 -15.84 8.77
CA SER A 60 -1.18 -15.94 7.84
C SER A 60 -0.02 -15.00 8.19
N GLY A 61 -0.16 -14.16 9.24
CA GLY A 61 0.85 -13.17 9.62
C GLY A 61 0.94 -11.96 8.68
N LEU A 62 0.04 -11.84 7.70
CA LEU A 62 0.03 -10.74 6.74
C LEU A 62 -0.73 -9.50 7.25
N LEU A 63 -1.41 -9.63 8.39
CA LEU A 63 -2.10 -8.53 9.07
C LEU A 63 -1.91 -8.65 10.57
N TYR A 64 -1.42 -7.58 11.21
CA TYR A 64 -1.29 -7.54 12.66
C TYR A 64 -1.41 -6.11 13.21
N GLU A 65 -1.44 -6.00 14.54
CA GLU A 65 -1.45 -4.74 15.28
C GLU A 65 -0.02 -4.40 15.74
N ASP A 66 0.48 -3.17 15.48
CA ASP A 66 1.79 -2.76 16.00
C ASP A 66 1.72 -2.48 17.51
N ALA A 67 2.81 -2.82 18.21
CA ALA A 67 2.90 -2.69 19.67
C ALA A 67 2.95 -1.23 20.15
N GLN A 68 3.44 -0.31 19.32
CA GLN A 68 3.72 1.06 19.76
C GLN A 68 2.49 1.96 19.70
N TYR A 69 1.73 1.89 18.61
CA TYR A 69 0.62 2.80 18.35
C TYR A 69 -0.69 2.10 18.01
N HIS A 70 -0.70 0.77 18.03
CA HIS A 70 -1.85 -0.07 17.72
C HIS A 70 -2.44 0.16 16.32
N ASN A 71 -1.57 0.45 15.33
CA ASN A 71 -1.98 0.58 13.94
C ASN A 71 -2.17 -0.78 13.27
N CYS A 72 -2.95 -0.81 12.17
CA CYS A 72 -2.95 -1.95 11.26
C CYS A 72 -1.63 -2.00 10.49
N ILE A 73 -0.95 -3.13 10.50
CA ILE A 73 0.21 -3.42 9.66
C ILE A 73 -0.21 -4.48 8.65
N PHE A 74 -0.17 -4.11 7.37
CA PHE A 74 -0.39 -4.99 6.23
C PHE A 74 0.97 -5.37 5.65
N VAL A 75 1.32 -6.65 5.69
CA VAL A 75 2.63 -7.17 5.30
C VAL A 75 2.57 -7.70 3.88
N GLY A 76 3.57 -7.33 3.09
CA GLY A 76 3.81 -7.91 1.78
C GLY A 76 5.12 -8.69 1.79
N THR A 77 5.13 -9.83 1.10
CA THR A 77 6.23 -10.79 1.10
C THR A 77 6.81 -10.98 -0.30
N ASP A 78 8.05 -11.47 -0.37
CA ASP A 78 8.60 -11.99 -1.62
C ASP A 78 8.09 -13.43 -1.92
N GLU A 79 8.58 -14.03 -3.01
CA GLU A 79 8.23 -15.38 -3.48
C GLU A 79 8.61 -16.50 -2.50
N HIS A 80 9.47 -16.19 -1.53
CA HIS A 80 9.88 -17.11 -0.45
C HIS A 80 9.12 -16.89 0.84
N GLY A 81 8.11 -15.99 0.83
CA GLY A 81 7.34 -15.61 2.03
C GLY A 81 8.09 -14.70 3.01
N VAL A 82 9.24 -14.15 2.61
CA VAL A 82 10.00 -13.23 3.46
C VAL A 82 9.40 -11.83 3.39
N PRO A 83 9.06 -11.18 4.52
CA PRO A 83 8.55 -9.83 4.53
C PRO A 83 9.51 -8.83 3.89
N ARG A 84 9.01 -8.05 2.90
CA ARG A 84 9.76 -7.03 2.17
C ARG A 84 9.06 -5.68 2.13
N HIS A 85 7.79 -5.66 2.48
CA HIS A 85 6.97 -4.46 2.49
C HIS A 85 6.03 -4.48 3.68
N ALA A 86 5.73 -3.32 4.22
CA ALA A 86 4.66 -3.16 5.19
C ALA A 86 3.94 -1.82 4.98
N HIS A 87 2.62 -1.86 4.92
CA HIS A 87 1.75 -0.69 4.87
C HIS A 87 1.11 -0.48 6.24
N LYS A 88 1.31 0.70 6.82
CA LYS A 88 0.76 1.09 8.11
C LYS A 88 -0.47 1.95 7.94
N ARG A 89 -1.57 1.58 8.61
CA ARG A 89 -2.81 2.34 8.65
C ARG A 89 -3.21 2.65 10.08
N SER A 90 -3.43 3.93 10.37
CA SER A 90 -3.92 4.37 11.68
C SER A 90 -5.30 3.76 12.00
N THR A 91 -5.47 3.25 13.22
CA THR A 91 -6.76 2.79 13.76
C THR A 91 -7.52 3.89 14.49
N ASN A 92 -6.97 5.12 14.58
CA ASN A 92 -7.61 6.22 15.28
C ASN A 92 -8.93 6.61 14.61
N SER A 93 -9.98 6.69 15.43
CA SER A 93 -11.30 7.20 15.05
C SER A 93 -11.45 8.70 15.31
N GLN A 94 -10.55 9.27 16.12
CA GLN A 94 -10.54 10.69 16.48
C GLN A 94 -9.19 11.29 16.08
N GLY A 95 -9.21 12.40 15.35
CA GLY A 95 -8.01 13.09 14.88
C GLY A 95 -7.55 12.67 13.47
N LYS A 96 -6.30 13.01 13.12
CA LYS A 96 -5.74 12.69 11.80
C LYS A 96 -5.50 11.18 11.64
N SER A 97 -6.19 10.58 10.69
CA SER A 97 -5.82 9.24 10.20
C SER A 97 -4.69 9.36 9.18
N PHE A 98 -3.81 8.37 9.12
CA PHE A 98 -2.73 8.30 8.13
C PHE A 98 -2.64 6.92 7.50
N LYS A 99 -2.08 6.89 6.30
CA LYS A 99 -1.64 5.70 5.58
C LYS A 99 -0.21 5.95 5.10
N VAL A 100 0.72 5.03 5.37
CA VAL A 100 2.14 5.19 5.00
C VAL A 100 2.82 3.82 4.88
N ASN A 101 3.73 3.71 3.93
CA ASN A 101 4.60 2.54 3.85
C ASN A 101 5.72 2.65 4.89
N VAL A 102 6.07 1.54 5.51
CA VAL A 102 7.21 1.46 6.44
C VAL A 102 8.50 1.75 5.68
N GLU A 103 9.40 2.50 6.28
CA GLU A 103 10.68 2.88 5.68
C GLU A 103 11.48 1.64 5.25
N GLY A 104 12.12 1.68 4.08
CA GLY A 104 12.81 0.54 3.51
C GLY A 104 11.92 -0.52 2.84
N SER A 105 10.58 -0.32 2.83
CA SER A 105 9.67 -1.19 2.10
C SER A 105 9.98 -1.23 0.60
N ARG A 106 9.85 -2.40 -0.01
CA ARG A 106 9.97 -2.62 -1.45
C ARG A 106 8.59 -2.63 -2.09
N PRO A 107 8.21 -1.64 -2.92
CA PRO A 107 6.86 -1.51 -3.46
C PRO A 107 6.37 -2.71 -4.26
N GLN A 108 7.27 -3.42 -4.96
CA GLN A 108 6.92 -4.61 -5.75
C GLN A 108 6.40 -5.77 -4.88
N HIS A 109 6.72 -5.81 -3.60
CA HIS A 109 6.26 -6.85 -2.68
C HIS A 109 5.14 -6.34 -1.78
N SER A 110 4.23 -5.52 -2.31
CA SER A 110 3.14 -4.97 -1.52
C SER A 110 2.16 -6.05 -1.02
N PHE A 111 1.22 -5.67 -0.16
CA PHE A 111 0.24 -6.58 0.42
C PHE A 111 -0.57 -7.30 -0.68
N HIS A 112 -0.54 -8.63 -0.68
CA HIS A 112 -1.16 -9.45 -1.71
C HIS A 112 -1.66 -10.80 -1.18
N HIS A 113 -2.47 -11.47 -1.99
CA HIS A 113 -2.87 -12.87 -1.87
C HIS A 113 -2.73 -13.55 -3.22
N VAL A 114 -2.17 -14.75 -3.24
CA VAL A 114 -2.01 -15.55 -4.45
C VAL A 114 -3.02 -16.70 -4.43
N GLY A 115 -3.94 -16.68 -5.38
CA GLY A 115 -4.90 -17.74 -5.63
C GLY A 115 -4.40 -18.81 -6.62
N GLN A 116 -5.34 -19.63 -7.09
CA GLN A 116 -5.01 -20.76 -7.97
C GLN A 116 -5.48 -20.57 -9.42
N ASP A 117 -6.35 -19.61 -9.67
CA ASP A 117 -6.86 -19.30 -11.01
C ASP A 117 -6.02 -18.24 -11.75
N GLY A 118 -6.49 -17.80 -12.91
CA GLY A 118 -5.79 -16.84 -13.76
C GLY A 118 -6.16 -15.38 -13.54
N LEU A 119 -6.93 -15.05 -12.49
CA LEU A 119 -7.50 -13.73 -12.30
C LEU A 119 -6.78 -12.95 -11.19
N LEU A 120 -6.35 -11.72 -11.51
CA LEU A 120 -5.71 -10.79 -10.58
C LEU A 120 -6.57 -9.52 -10.41
N TYR A 121 -7.01 -9.25 -9.19
CA TYR A 121 -7.64 -8.00 -8.81
C TYR A 121 -6.63 -7.03 -8.20
N VAL A 122 -6.62 -5.78 -8.67
CA VAL A 122 -5.66 -4.74 -8.28
C VAL A 122 -6.38 -3.60 -7.57
N PHE A 123 -5.97 -3.28 -6.34
CA PHE A 123 -6.56 -2.24 -5.49
C PHE A 123 -5.54 -1.15 -5.16
N GLU A 124 -6.01 0.06 -4.82
CA GLU A 124 -5.13 1.13 -4.37
C GLU A 124 -4.58 0.84 -2.96
N ALA A 125 -5.43 0.39 -2.03
CA ALA A 125 -5.04 0.16 -0.65
C ALA A 125 -5.53 -1.19 -0.09
N PRO A 126 -4.84 -1.75 0.94
CA PRO A 126 -5.22 -3.02 1.55
C PRO A 126 -6.64 -3.05 2.10
N ILE A 127 -7.16 -1.91 2.60
CA ILE A 127 -8.53 -1.86 3.15
C ILE A 127 -9.57 -2.04 2.05
N ASP A 128 -9.33 -1.52 0.85
CA ASP A 128 -10.24 -1.66 -0.29
C ASP A 128 -10.28 -3.11 -0.76
N LEU A 129 -9.11 -3.77 -0.82
CA LEU A 129 -8.99 -5.20 -1.03
C LEU A 129 -9.80 -6.00 0.00
N LEU A 130 -9.61 -5.77 1.31
CA LEU A 130 -10.36 -6.48 2.35
C LEU A 130 -11.87 -6.21 2.28
N SER A 131 -12.26 -4.99 1.88
CA SER A 131 -13.67 -4.63 1.70
C SER A 131 -14.28 -5.37 0.52
N PHE A 132 -13.55 -5.49 -0.58
CA PHE A 132 -13.97 -6.27 -1.74
C PHE A 132 -14.18 -7.74 -1.39
N LEU A 133 -13.24 -8.38 -0.68
CA LEU A 133 -13.38 -9.78 -0.23
C LEU A 133 -14.58 -9.99 0.70
N THR A 134 -14.95 -8.94 1.45
CA THR A 134 -16.11 -8.97 2.33
C THR A 134 -17.43 -8.91 1.54
N LEU A 135 -17.46 -8.11 0.47
CA LEU A 135 -18.64 -7.95 -0.39
C LEU A 135 -18.83 -9.13 -1.34
N TYR A 136 -17.75 -9.76 -1.75
CA TYR A 136 -17.72 -10.90 -2.67
C TYR A 136 -17.05 -12.11 -2.01
N PRO A 137 -17.72 -12.76 -1.04
CA PRO A 137 -17.10 -13.81 -0.22
C PRO A 137 -16.96 -15.15 -0.94
N ASP A 138 -17.67 -15.34 -2.06
CA ASP A 138 -17.69 -16.63 -2.75
C ASP A 138 -16.36 -16.93 -3.41
N ARG A 139 -15.70 -18.01 -2.99
CA ARG A 139 -14.46 -18.55 -3.58
C ARG A 139 -13.32 -17.55 -3.72
N TRP A 140 -13.30 -16.46 -2.94
CA TRP A 140 -12.29 -15.42 -3.07
C TRP A 140 -10.86 -15.95 -2.90
N GLN A 141 -10.65 -17.03 -2.13
CA GLN A 141 -9.31 -17.62 -1.95
C GLN A 141 -8.72 -18.21 -3.25
N GLU A 142 -9.55 -18.43 -4.28
CA GLU A 142 -9.12 -18.97 -5.56
C GLU A 142 -8.52 -17.90 -6.49
N HIS A 143 -8.92 -16.64 -6.31
CA HIS A 143 -8.42 -15.50 -7.08
C HIS A 143 -7.18 -14.89 -6.46
N SER A 144 -6.41 -14.15 -7.25
CA SER A 144 -5.27 -13.39 -6.75
C SER A 144 -5.64 -11.92 -6.58
N TYR A 145 -5.01 -11.28 -5.57
CA TYR A 145 -5.29 -9.89 -5.19
C TYR A 145 -4.02 -9.18 -4.81
N VAL A 146 -3.91 -7.90 -5.18
CA VAL A 146 -2.81 -7.03 -4.77
C VAL A 146 -3.30 -5.62 -4.44
N ALA A 147 -2.75 -5.03 -3.38
CA ALA A 147 -2.91 -3.63 -3.07
C ALA A 147 -1.61 -2.89 -3.41
N LEU A 148 -1.69 -1.87 -4.26
CA LEU A 148 -0.52 -1.12 -4.73
C LEU A 148 0.17 -0.33 -3.61
N CYS A 149 -0.59 0.09 -2.59
CA CYS A 149 -0.14 0.95 -1.49
C CYS A 149 0.49 2.27 -1.98
N GLY A 150 0.00 2.76 -3.11
CA GLY A 150 0.44 3.93 -3.85
C GLY A 150 -0.11 3.89 -5.28
N THR A 151 0.44 4.70 -6.17
CA THR A 151 0.01 4.76 -7.58
C THR A 151 0.91 3.98 -8.54
N GLY A 152 1.97 3.34 -8.03
CA GLY A 152 2.91 2.56 -8.86
C GLY A 152 2.40 1.15 -9.18
N GLY A 153 2.59 0.67 -10.41
CA GLY A 153 2.18 -0.67 -10.84
C GLY A 153 3.12 -1.81 -10.43
N GLN A 154 4.23 -1.53 -9.73
CA GLN A 154 5.31 -2.51 -9.49
C GLN A 154 4.85 -3.81 -8.84
N ALA A 155 3.91 -3.75 -7.89
CA ALA A 155 3.42 -4.95 -7.21
C ALA A 155 2.58 -5.84 -8.14
N MET A 156 1.78 -5.24 -9.00
CA MET A 156 1.03 -5.96 -10.03
C MET A 156 1.97 -6.63 -11.03
N HIS A 157 2.93 -5.89 -11.60
CA HIS A 157 3.89 -6.44 -12.55
C HIS A 157 4.70 -7.58 -11.95
N TRP A 158 5.18 -7.42 -10.71
CA TRP A 158 5.88 -8.49 -10.01
C TRP A 158 5.01 -9.74 -9.87
N MET A 159 3.71 -9.62 -9.50
CA MET A 159 2.82 -10.77 -9.41
C MET A 159 2.62 -11.47 -10.76
N LEU A 160 2.50 -10.72 -11.85
CA LEU A 160 2.37 -11.26 -13.21
C LEU A 160 3.65 -11.99 -13.65
N GLU A 161 4.81 -11.47 -13.31
CA GLU A 161 6.11 -12.10 -13.58
C GLU A 161 6.30 -13.41 -12.78
N GLN A 162 5.93 -13.40 -11.49
CA GLN A 162 6.09 -14.58 -10.63
C GLN A 162 5.05 -15.66 -10.90
N ASN A 163 3.89 -15.35 -11.46
CA ASN A 163 2.81 -16.29 -11.68
C ASN A 163 2.28 -16.23 -13.11
N THR A 164 2.87 -17.05 -13.97
CA THR A 164 2.49 -17.16 -15.40
C THR A 164 1.07 -17.67 -15.66
N ARG A 165 0.34 -18.10 -14.63
CA ARG A 165 -1.08 -18.47 -14.74
C ARG A 165 -1.99 -17.25 -14.80
N LEU A 166 -1.56 -16.11 -14.23
CA LEU A 166 -2.34 -14.87 -14.27
C LEU A 166 -2.45 -14.38 -15.71
N ARG A 167 -3.69 -14.24 -16.20
CA ARG A 167 -4.03 -13.86 -17.59
C ARG A 167 -4.93 -12.64 -17.63
N ASP A 168 -5.81 -12.54 -16.66
CA ASP A 168 -6.82 -11.49 -16.61
C ASP A 168 -6.53 -10.56 -15.43
N VAL A 169 -6.50 -9.25 -15.67
CA VAL A 169 -6.26 -8.22 -14.66
C VAL A 169 -7.51 -7.34 -14.56
N VAL A 170 -8.05 -7.21 -13.35
CA VAL A 170 -9.16 -6.32 -13.04
C VAL A 170 -8.67 -5.19 -12.15
N LEU A 171 -8.72 -3.97 -12.68
CA LEU A 171 -8.32 -2.77 -11.95
C LEU A 171 -9.50 -2.26 -11.12
N CYS A 172 -9.37 -2.31 -9.80
CA CYS A 172 -10.32 -1.84 -8.78
C CYS A 172 -9.73 -0.63 -8.04
N LEU A 173 -9.29 0.38 -8.79
CA LEU A 173 -8.71 1.62 -8.25
C LEU A 173 -9.81 2.64 -7.94
N ASP A 174 -9.50 3.64 -7.10
CA ASP A 174 -10.43 4.68 -6.74
C ASP A 174 -10.89 5.49 -7.97
N HIS A 175 -12.17 5.89 -8.00
CA HIS A 175 -12.75 6.62 -9.12
C HIS A 175 -12.53 8.14 -9.02
N ASP A 176 -11.39 8.55 -8.46
CA ASP A 176 -10.91 9.92 -8.43
C ASP A 176 -9.88 10.17 -9.56
N GLU A 177 -9.44 11.42 -9.73
CA GLU A 177 -8.51 11.79 -10.80
C GLU A 177 -7.16 11.01 -10.72
N PRO A 178 -6.49 10.86 -9.56
CA PRO A 178 -5.30 10.04 -9.41
C PRO A 178 -5.52 8.57 -9.76
N GLY A 179 -6.61 7.97 -9.29
CA GLY A 179 -6.95 6.56 -9.55
C GLY A 179 -7.23 6.30 -11.03
N GLN A 180 -8.00 7.17 -11.69
CA GLN A 180 -8.26 7.08 -13.12
C GLN A 180 -6.98 7.25 -13.96
N THR A 181 -6.10 8.17 -13.58
CA THR A 181 -4.80 8.37 -14.24
C THR A 181 -3.92 7.14 -14.09
N ALA A 182 -3.86 6.56 -12.88
CA ALA A 182 -3.13 5.32 -12.62
C ALA A 182 -3.70 4.14 -13.43
N ALA A 183 -5.04 4.01 -13.51
CA ALA A 183 -5.69 2.96 -14.28
C ALA A 183 -5.36 3.03 -15.77
N LYS A 184 -5.41 4.22 -16.39
CA LYS A 184 -5.03 4.42 -17.79
C LYS A 184 -3.58 4.03 -18.06
N ARG A 185 -2.67 4.51 -17.22
CA ARG A 185 -1.24 4.18 -17.35
C ARG A 185 -1.01 2.66 -17.26
N ILE A 186 -1.60 2.00 -16.26
CA ILE A 186 -1.47 0.54 -16.10
C ILE A 186 -2.05 -0.21 -17.30
N GLN A 187 -3.18 0.25 -17.85
CA GLN A 187 -3.75 -0.34 -19.07
C GLN A 187 -2.81 -0.22 -20.27
N GLU A 188 -2.16 0.94 -20.46
CA GLU A 188 -1.17 1.16 -21.50
C GLU A 188 0.04 0.22 -21.31
N GLU A 189 0.59 0.14 -20.09
CA GLU A 189 1.71 -0.76 -19.73
C GLU A 189 1.39 -2.25 -20.02
N LEU A 190 0.14 -2.68 -19.74
CA LEU A 190 -0.29 -4.07 -19.98
C LEU A 190 -0.54 -4.40 -21.47
N GLN A 191 -0.80 -3.40 -22.32
CA GLN A 191 -0.99 -3.59 -23.75
C GLN A 191 0.35 -3.67 -24.52
N GLU A 192 1.40 -3.09 -23.94
CA GLU A 192 2.75 -3.07 -24.51
C GLU A 192 3.60 -4.29 -24.12
N ALA A 193 3.17 -5.08 -23.13
CA ALA A 193 3.88 -6.23 -22.57
C ALA A 193 3.49 -7.57 -23.23
#